data_620c09c2fb953ad96185b02d670698fc
#
_entry.id   620c09c2fb953ad96185b02d670698fc
#
_cell.length_a   1.000
_cell.length_b   1.000
_cell.length_c   1.000
_cell.angle_alpha   90.00
_cell.angle_beta   90.00
_cell.angle_gamma   90.00
#
_symmetry.space_group_name_H-M   'P 1'
#
loop_
_entity.id
_entity.type
_entity.pdbx_description
1 polymer ?
#
loop_
_entity_poly.entity_id
_entity_poly.type
_entity_poly.pdbx_seq_one_letter_code
_entity_poly.pdbx_strand_id
1 'polypeptide(L)'
;TVQQFLFNRINGQWLMTSINYKPMYANMNASFLKFYGSFATDSAFQAEHLHNPVKFTGPDPDDDFSTMTGDIEPETWPAFAPQLPSGMIYNIIYGQKYTESSQKIFVIRGIANGLETLLTFKKIGGKWMLTKLEM
;
A
#
# COMPACT_ATOMS: atom_id res chain seq x y z
N THR A 1 10.01 9.18 11.01
CA THR A 1 11.13 8.35 11.49
C THR A 1 10.91 6.90 11.10
N VAL A 2 11.93 6.25 10.62
CA VAL A 2 11.92 4.83 10.30
C VAL A 2 12.57 4.07 11.45
N GLN A 3 11.85 3.13 12.03
CA GLN A 3 12.39 2.19 13.00
C GLN A 3 12.68 0.88 12.28
N GLN A 4 13.96 0.48 12.29
CA GLN A 4 14.42 -0.71 11.59
C GLN A 4 14.76 -1.80 12.58
N PHE A 5 14.09 -2.93 12.46
CA PHE A 5 14.36 -4.13 13.25
C PHE A 5 15.17 -5.11 12.41
N LEU A 6 16.36 -5.47 12.87
CA LEU A 6 17.21 -6.43 12.18
C LEU A 6 17.15 -7.78 12.86
N PHE A 7 16.94 -8.82 12.07
CA PHE A 7 16.88 -10.21 12.51
C PHE A 7 17.95 -11.01 11.79
N ASN A 8 18.68 -11.83 12.53
CA ASN A 8 19.66 -12.74 11.98
C ASN A 8 19.37 -14.17 12.45
N ARG A 9 19.70 -15.14 11.60
CA ARG A 9 19.55 -16.53 11.94
C ARG A 9 20.81 -17.01 12.68
N ILE A 10 20.66 -17.38 13.96
CA ILE A 10 21.75 -17.81 14.82
C ILE A 10 21.35 -19.18 15.39
N ASN A 11 22.18 -20.20 15.16
CA ASN A 11 21.91 -21.57 15.58
C ASN A 11 20.52 -22.09 15.16
N GLY A 12 20.11 -21.76 13.92
CA GLY A 12 18.83 -22.18 13.38
C GLY A 12 17.62 -21.38 13.84
N GLN A 13 17.80 -20.36 14.69
CA GLN A 13 16.72 -19.51 15.20
C GLN A 13 16.84 -18.08 14.69
N TRP A 14 15.70 -17.48 14.37
CA TRP A 14 15.66 -16.05 14.05
C TRP A 14 15.65 -15.23 15.33
N LEU A 15 16.66 -14.38 15.48
CA LEU A 15 16.81 -13.51 16.64
C LEU A 15 16.92 -12.06 16.19
N MET A 16 16.24 -11.18 16.89
CA MET A 16 16.41 -9.75 16.70
C MET A 16 17.77 -9.31 17.25
N THR A 17 18.63 -8.78 16.38
CA THR A 17 20.01 -8.44 16.72
C THR A 17 20.23 -6.95 16.89
N SER A 18 19.40 -6.10 16.32
CA SER A 18 19.49 -4.65 16.54
C SER A 18 18.18 -3.93 16.19
N ILE A 19 18.04 -2.75 16.76
CA ILE A 19 17.00 -1.77 16.45
C ILE A 19 17.69 -0.46 16.08
N ASN A 20 17.46 0.03 14.88
CA ASN A 20 18.04 1.28 14.39
C ASN A 20 16.95 2.29 14.07
N TYR A 21 17.25 3.57 14.25
CA TYR A 21 16.37 4.67 13.88
C TYR A 21 17.01 5.45 12.74
N LYS A 22 16.28 5.66 11.68
CA LYS A 22 16.74 6.38 10.48
C LYS A 22 15.75 7.46 10.08
N PRO A 23 16.22 8.57 9.50
CA PRO A 23 15.30 9.59 9.01
C PRO A 23 14.49 9.08 7.82
N MET A 24 13.24 9.53 7.71
CA MET A 24 12.33 9.11 6.65
C MET A 24 12.89 9.42 5.26
N TYR A 25 13.55 10.57 5.07
CA TYR A 25 14.06 10.97 3.75
C TYR A 25 15.14 10.02 3.20
N ALA A 26 15.79 9.27 4.06
CA ALA A 26 16.80 8.28 3.66
C ALA A 26 16.19 6.92 3.30
N ASN A 27 14.87 6.75 3.48
CA ASN A 27 14.19 5.50 3.16
C ASN A 27 13.86 5.43 1.67
N MET A 28 13.99 4.24 1.07
CA MET A 28 13.71 4.03 -0.35
C MET A 28 12.24 4.22 -0.72
N ASN A 29 11.35 4.13 0.26
CA ASN A 29 9.92 4.39 0.08
C ASN A 29 9.54 5.82 0.42
N ALA A 30 10.49 6.72 0.68
CA ALA A 30 10.21 8.07 1.19
C ALA A 30 9.27 8.85 0.27
N SER A 31 9.50 8.81 -1.02
CA SER A 31 8.65 9.48 -2.02
C SER A 31 7.22 8.97 -1.96
N PHE A 32 7.04 7.66 -1.96
CA PHE A 32 5.71 7.05 -1.88
C PHE A 32 5.04 7.34 -0.54
N LEU A 33 5.76 7.23 0.57
CA LEU A 33 5.20 7.43 1.91
C LEU A 33 4.76 8.89 2.13
N LYS A 34 5.49 9.84 1.57
CA LYS A 34 5.08 11.25 1.57
C LYS A 34 3.77 11.44 0.79
N PHE A 35 3.70 10.87 -0.40
CA PHE A 35 2.48 10.85 -1.21
C PHE A 35 1.32 10.20 -0.46
N TYR A 36 1.54 9.00 0.08
CA TYR A 36 0.50 8.24 0.77
C TYR A 36 -0.09 8.99 1.97
N GLY A 37 0.73 9.69 2.72
CA GLY A 37 0.25 10.49 3.85
C GLY A 37 -0.81 11.52 3.44
N SER A 38 -0.60 12.20 2.33
CA SER A 38 -1.59 13.14 1.78
C SER A 38 -2.77 12.42 1.13
N PHE A 39 -2.52 11.34 0.41
CA PHE A 39 -3.57 10.54 -0.23
C PHE A 39 -4.56 9.97 0.78
N ALA A 40 -4.08 9.51 1.94
CA ALA A 40 -4.91 8.89 2.96
C ALA A 40 -5.74 9.90 3.77
N THR A 41 -5.33 11.16 3.82
CA THR A 41 -5.91 12.15 4.74
C THR A 41 -6.59 13.33 4.07
N ASP A 42 -6.36 13.55 2.78
CA ASP A 42 -6.90 14.70 2.02
C ASP A 42 -7.71 14.19 0.83
N SER A 43 -9.03 14.35 0.89
CA SER A 43 -9.94 13.86 -0.15
C SER A 43 -9.77 14.58 -1.50
N ALA A 44 -9.42 15.85 -1.48
CA ALA A 44 -9.15 16.60 -2.72
C ALA A 44 -7.85 16.12 -3.38
N PHE A 45 -6.81 15.92 -2.58
CA PHE A 45 -5.56 15.33 -3.06
C PHE A 45 -5.78 13.92 -3.60
N GLN A 46 -6.58 13.11 -2.89
CA GLN A 46 -6.92 11.76 -3.33
C GLN A 46 -7.59 11.76 -4.71
N ALA A 47 -8.57 12.64 -4.92
CA ALA A 47 -9.28 12.75 -6.19
C ALA A 47 -8.37 13.07 -7.38
N GLU A 48 -7.32 13.87 -7.13
CA GLU A 48 -6.35 14.25 -8.17
C GLU A 48 -5.32 13.17 -8.50
N HIS A 49 -5.27 12.10 -7.68
CA HIS A 49 -4.28 11.04 -7.82
C HIS A 49 -4.92 9.67 -8.11
N LEU A 50 -6.08 9.69 -8.74
CA LEU A 50 -6.76 8.49 -9.24
C LEU A 50 -6.55 8.37 -10.74
N HIS A 51 -6.08 7.20 -11.18
CA HIS A 51 -6.06 6.90 -12.61
C HIS A 51 -7.50 6.79 -13.13
N ASN A 52 -7.71 7.15 -14.36
CA ASN A 52 -9.06 7.07 -15.00
C ASN A 52 -9.04 6.00 -16.10
N PRO A 53 -9.65 4.83 -15.87
CA PRO A 53 -10.32 4.40 -14.64
C PRO A 53 -9.35 3.74 -13.66
N VAL A 54 -9.77 3.59 -12.39
CA VAL A 54 -9.15 2.69 -11.44
C VAL A 54 -9.70 1.29 -11.67
N LYS A 55 -8.86 0.30 -11.91
CA LYS A 55 -9.28 -1.08 -12.09
C LYS A 55 -9.75 -1.66 -10.75
N PHE A 56 -10.85 -2.40 -10.77
CA PHE A 56 -11.44 -3.00 -9.60
C PHE A 56 -11.55 -4.51 -9.75
N THR A 57 -11.20 -5.24 -8.68
CA THR A 57 -11.49 -6.67 -8.53
C THR A 57 -12.01 -6.90 -7.12
N GLY A 58 -13.13 -7.55 -6.98
CA GLY A 58 -13.70 -7.81 -5.66
C GLY A 58 -14.75 -8.91 -5.70
N PRO A 59 -15.36 -9.20 -4.53
CA PRO A 59 -16.41 -10.20 -4.43
C PRO A 59 -17.61 -9.83 -5.31
N ASP A 60 -18.18 -10.82 -5.97
CA ASP A 60 -19.42 -10.65 -6.71
C ASP A 60 -20.58 -10.62 -5.70
N PRO A 61 -21.39 -9.56 -5.63
CA PRO A 61 -22.51 -9.50 -4.72
C PRO A 61 -23.62 -10.50 -5.01
N ASP A 62 -23.66 -11.04 -6.25
CA ASP A 62 -24.66 -11.99 -6.71
C ASP A 62 -24.21 -13.45 -6.63
N ASP A 63 -22.92 -13.69 -6.33
CA ASP A 63 -22.34 -15.04 -6.24
C ASP A 63 -21.21 -15.05 -5.21
N ASP A 64 -21.46 -15.68 -4.06
CA ASP A 64 -20.54 -15.72 -2.92
C ASP A 64 -19.18 -16.39 -3.22
N PHE A 65 -19.08 -17.15 -4.31
CA PHE A 65 -17.88 -17.90 -4.66
C PHE A 65 -17.10 -17.34 -5.84
N SER A 66 -17.57 -16.25 -6.42
CA SER A 66 -16.91 -15.63 -7.56
C SER A 66 -16.44 -14.22 -7.28
N THR A 67 -15.60 -13.71 -8.16
CA THR A 67 -15.13 -12.33 -8.14
C THR A 67 -15.63 -11.61 -9.37
N MET A 68 -15.82 -10.31 -9.23
CA MET A 68 -16.14 -9.42 -10.34
C MET A 68 -15.00 -8.46 -10.59
N THR A 69 -14.86 -8.05 -11.83
CA THR A 69 -13.91 -7.00 -12.23
C THR A 69 -14.66 -5.86 -12.87
N GLY A 70 -14.10 -4.68 -12.78
CA GLY A 70 -14.71 -3.50 -13.38
C GLY A 70 -13.79 -2.31 -13.37
N ASP A 71 -14.35 -1.19 -13.77
CA ASP A 71 -13.67 0.10 -13.81
C ASP A 71 -14.37 1.07 -12.88
N ILE A 72 -13.58 1.73 -12.03
CA ILE A 72 -14.08 2.79 -11.15
C ILE A 72 -13.64 4.13 -11.73
N GLU A 73 -14.59 4.95 -12.13
CA GLU A 73 -14.28 6.30 -12.55
C GLU A 73 -13.98 7.18 -11.33
N PRO A 74 -13.11 8.21 -11.48
CA PRO A 74 -12.74 9.05 -10.35
C PRO A 74 -13.93 9.67 -9.60
N GLU A 75 -15.00 9.99 -10.31
CA GLU A 75 -16.20 10.58 -9.73
C GLU A 75 -16.95 9.61 -8.81
N THR A 76 -16.85 8.31 -9.08
CA THR A 76 -17.52 7.27 -8.28
C THR A 76 -16.63 6.67 -7.21
N TRP A 77 -15.35 7.01 -7.21
CA TRP A 77 -14.36 6.49 -6.27
C TRP A 77 -14.81 6.60 -4.80
N PRO A 78 -15.39 7.72 -4.32
CA PRO A 78 -15.79 7.82 -2.92
C PRO A 78 -16.73 6.71 -2.43
N ALA A 79 -17.51 6.13 -3.34
CA ALA A 79 -18.40 5.01 -3.00
C ALA A 79 -17.66 3.68 -2.79
N PHE A 80 -16.44 3.56 -3.33
CA PHE A 80 -15.62 2.35 -3.24
C PHE A 80 -14.45 2.49 -2.28
N ALA A 81 -14.05 3.71 -1.95
CA ALA A 81 -12.84 3.99 -1.19
C ALA A 81 -12.85 3.24 0.14
N PRO A 82 -11.82 2.40 0.41
CA PRO A 82 -11.67 1.80 1.72
C PRO A 82 -11.19 2.84 2.73
N GLN A 83 -11.37 2.55 4.01
CA GLN A 83 -10.75 3.35 5.05
C GLN A 83 -9.22 3.16 4.98
N LEU A 84 -8.49 4.23 4.80
CA LEU A 84 -7.04 4.20 4.66
C LEU A 84 -6.37 4.48 6.00
N PRO A 85 -5.60 3.51 6.55
CA PRO A 85 -4.84 3.76 7.76
C PRO A 85 -3.73 4.78 7.50
N SER A 86 -3.54 5.70 8.43
CA SER A 86 -2.50 6.74 8.35
C SER A 86 -1.44 6.63 9.46
N GLY A 87 -1.50 5.56 10.24
CA GLY A 87 -0.56 5.32 11.34
C GLY A 87 0.72 4.62 10.90
N MET A 88 1.09 3.59 11.65
CA MET A 88 2.31 2.84 11.40
C MET A 88 2.19 1.95 10.17
N ILE A 89 3.18 1.99 9.31
CA ILE A 89 3.27 1.17 8.09
C ILE A 89 4.45 0.23 8.24
N TYR A 90 4.24 -1.03 7.87
CA TYR A 90 5.26 -2.08 7.97
C TYR A 90 5.76 -2.47 6.58
N ASN A 91 7.05 -2.77 6.51
CA ASN A 91 7.66 -3.35 5.33
C ASN A 91 8.65 -4.43 5.77
N ILE A 92 8.68 -5.55 5.03
CA ILE A 92 9.58 -6.68 5.32
C ILE A 92 10.54 -6.85 4.16
N ILE A 93 11.84 -6.82 4.44
CA ILE A 93 12.90 -6.99 3.45
C ILE A 93 13.68 -8.26 3.80
N TYR A 94 13.69 -9.22 2.86
CA TYR A 94 14.34 -10.53 3.02
C TYR A 94 15.71 -10.54 2.37
N GLY A 95 16.71 -9.89 3.00
CA GLY A 95 18.11 -9.99 2.56
C GLY A 95 18.40 -9.52 1.13
N GLN A 96 17.44 -8.93 0.44
CA GLN A 96 17.61 -8.42 -0.91
C GLN A 96 18.08 -6.98 -0.88
N LYS A 97 18.87 -6.60 -1.87
CA LYS A 97 19.15 -5.20 -2.10
C LYS A 97 17.89 -4.56 -2.67
N TYR A 98 17.25 -3.76 -1.85
CA TYR A 98 16.02 -3.08 -2.22
C TYR A 98 16.35 -1.88 -3.10
N THR A 99 15.68 -1.75 -4.23
CA THR A 99 15.79 -0.59 -5.12
C THR A 99 14.46 0.16 -5.14
N GLU A 100 14.52 1.47 -5.35
CA GLU A 100 13.31 2.26 -5.51
C GLU A 100 12.53 1.77 -6.71
N SER A 101 11.21 1.66 -6.55
CA SER A 101 10.31 1.14 -7.58
C SER A 101 9.30 2.21 -7.97
N SER A 102 8.90 2.22 -9.23
CA SER A 102 7.81 3.05 -9.75
C SER A 102 6.42 2.45 -9.53
N GLN A 103 6.35 1.28 -8.90
CA GLN A 103 5.09 0.63 -8.53
C GLN A 103 5.16 0.19 -7.07
N LYS A 104 4.09 0.50 -6.33
CA LYS A 104 3.93 0.06 -4.94
C LYS A 104 2.58 -0.59 -4.77
N ILE A 105 2.55 -1.67 -3.99
CA ILE A 105 1.30 -2.30 -3.57
C ILE A 105 1.15 -2.08 -2.07
N PHE A 106 0.10 -1.37 -1.69
CA PHE A 106 -0.22 -1.11 -0.30
C PHE A 106 -1.28 -2.11 0.15
N VAL A 107 -0.97 -2.88 1.18
CA VAL A 107 -1.84 -3.97 1.66
C VAL A 107 -2.45 -3.57 2.99
N ILE A 108 -3.77 -3.60 3.06
CA ILE A 108 -4.53 -3.42 4.29
C ILE A 108 -5.07 -4.78 4.70
N ARG A 109 -4.67 -5.26 5.86
CA ARG A 109 -5.10 -6.56 6.39
C ARG A 109 -5.99 -6.37 7.61
N GLY A 110 -7.11 -7.08 7.62
CA GLY A 110 -7.95 -7.15 8.80
C GLY A 110 -7.32 -8.04 9.88
N ILE A 111 -7.48 -7.64 11.14
CA ILE A 111 -6.99 -8.41 12.27
C ILE A 111 -7.96 -9.58 12.51
N ALA A 112 -7.46 -10.81 12.42
CA ALA A 112 -8.16 -12.05 12.75
C ALA A 112 -9.39 -12.38 11.88
N ASN A 113 -9.64 -11.68 10.76
CA ASN A 113 -10.81 -11.95 9.90
C ASN A 113 -10.43 -12.42 8.48
N GLY A 114 -9.14 -12.48 8.15
CA GLY A 114 -8.66 -12.92 6.83
C GLY A 114 -8.95 -11.97 5.68
N LEU A 115 -9.50 -10.79 5.95
CA LEU A 115 -9.77 -9.81 4.90
C LEU A 115 -8.50 -9.09 4.48
N GLU A 116 -8.38 -8.85 3.20
CA GLU A 116 -7.22 -8.17 2.62
C GLU A 116 -7.69 -7.24 1.50
N THR A 117 -7.19 -6.01 1.52
CA THR A 117 -7.42 -5.01 0.47
C THR A 117 -6.08 -4.58 -0.09
N LEU A 118 -5.92 -4.64 -1.40
CA LEU A 118 -4.69 -4.24 -2.08
C LEU A 118 -4.94 -3.01 -2.94
N LEU A 119 -4.11 -2.00 -2.74
CA LEU A 119 -4.10 -0.79 -3.56
C LEU A 119 -2.79 -0.76 -4.34
N THR A 120 -2.88 -0.74 -5.66
CA THR A 120 -1.72 -0.65 -6.53
C THR A 120 -1.53 0.79 -6.99
N PHE A 121 -0.37 1.34 -6.69
CA PHE A 121 0.03 2.68 -7.09
C PHE A 121 1.16 2.60 -8.10
N LYS A 122 1.09 3.43 -9.14
CA LYS A 122 2.15 3.56 -10.15
C LYS A 122 2.55 5.01 -10.30
N LYS A 123 3.84 5.23 -10.51
CA LYS A 123 4.37 6.56 -10.81
C LYS A 123 4.25 6.80 -12.30
N ILE A 124 3.35 7.68 -12.69
CA ILE A 124 3.04 7.99 -14.09
C ILE A 124 3.36 9.46 -14.32
N GLY A 125 4.31 9.73 -15.23
CA GLY A 125 4.74 11.10 -15.49
C GLY A 125 5.30 11.81 -14.26
N GLY A 126 5.99 11.08 -13.39
CA GLY A 126 6.53 11.62 -12.13
C GLY A 126 5.53 11.76 -11.00
N LYS A 127 4.29 11.37 -11.19
CA LYS A 127 3.19 11.51 -10.24
C LYS A 127 2.66 10.15 -9.81
N TRP A 128 2.56 9.92 -8.50
CA TRP A 128 1.95 8.70 -7.98
C TRP A 128 0.44 8.70 -8.22
N MET A 129 -0.07 7.61 -8.79
CA MET A 129 -1.49 7.45 -9.11
C MET A 129 -1.98 6.10 -8.62
N LEU A 130 -3.19 6.06 -8.05
CA LEU A 130 -3.87 4.81 -7.75
C LEU A 130 -4.40 4.22 -9.07
N THR A 131 -3.98 3.00 -9.40
CA THR A 131 -4.37 2.36 -10.66
C THR A 131 -5.27 1.15 -10.47
N LYS A 132 -5.25 0.51 -9.29
CA LYS A 132 -6.01 -0.72 -9.05
C LYS A 132 -6.41 -0.84 -7.59
N LEU A 133 -7.64 -1.33 -7.36
CA LEU A 133 -8.17 -1.72 -6.06
C LEU A 133 -8.60 -3.18 -6.14
N GLU A 134 -8.11 -4.00 -5.22
CA GLU A 134 -8.49 -5.42 -5.08
C GLU A 134 -8.99 -5.67 -3.66
N MET A 135 -10.12 -6.34 -3.58
CA MET A 135 -10.75 -6.66 -2.28
C MET A 135 -11.02 -8.16 -2.15
#